data_fbf5bc39f2942102a5e8c0cf24ac5572
#
_entry.id   fbf5bc39f2942102a5e8c0cf24ac5572
#
_cell.length_a   1.000
_cell.length_b   1.000
_cell.length_c   1.000
_cell.angle_alpha   90.00
_cell.angle_beta   90.00
_cell.angle_gamma   90.00
#
_symmetry.space_group_name_H-M   'P 1'
#
loop_
_entity.id
_entity.type
_entity.pdbx_description
1 polymer ?
#
loop_
_entity_poly.entity_id
_entity_poly.type
_entity_poly.pdbx_seq_one_letter_code
_entity_poly.pdbx_strand_id
1 'polypeptide(L)'
;KTQHDVICELFENIDNDTFINITPSTGLNISGVPLQGMIRDFDNDGFQDILVSGDQVAMYHNNGDKTFTKVDPFEAVIFGTFALGDLNADGFTDVYASRVIPFNNPDPLREDILYLNQPNGNHFLELTLTETVGNPSAIGAMALLYGPWGTQIREVRGGEQYGVSNGHSLVFGLGTATTYDSLTIRWADGSKEMYNSLE
;
A
#
# COMPACT_ATOMS: atom_id res chain seq x y z
N LYS A 1 -28.35 -20.13 8.44
CA LYS A 1 -27.73 -18.84 8.89
C LYS A 1 -27.38 -18.11 7.62
N THR A 2 -28.04 -17.01 7.35
CA THR A 2 -27.67 -16.09 6.28
C THR A 2 -26.29 -15.56 6.60
N GLN A 3 -25.31 -15.84 5.75
CA GLN A 3 -24.00 -15.23 5.78
C GLN A 3 -24.28 -13.74 5.53
N HIS A 4 -23.97 -12.89 6.51
CA HIS A 4 -24.00 -11.45 6.28
C HIS A 4 -22.77 -11.12 5.43
N ASP A 5 -23.01 -10.68 4.21
CA ASP A 5 -21.94 -10.13 3.40
C ASP A 5 -21.33 -8.94 4.16
N VAL A 6 -20.07 -9.06 4.50
CA VAL A 6 -19.32 -7.95 5.07
C VAL A 6 -19.00 -7.01 3.92
N ILE A 7 -19.44 -5.76 4.03
CA ILE A 7 -19.15 -4.72 3.05
C ILE A 7 -18.00 -3.89 3.64
N CYS A 8 -16.91 -3.80 2.90
CA CYS A 8 -15.85 -2.85 3.24
C CYS A 8 -16.26 -1.45 2.81
N GLU A 9 -15.96 -0.47 3.65
CA GLU A 9 -16.31 0.92 3.39
C GLU A 9 -15.05 1.79 3.40
N LEU A 10 -15.01 2.77 2.50
CA LEU A 10 -13.98 3.78 2.41
C LEU A 10 -14.53 5.11 2.93
N PHE A 11 -13.83 5.66 3.91
CA PHE A 11 -14.18 6.95 4.49
C PHE A 11 -13.13 8.00 4.14
N GLU A 12 -13.57 9.12 3.62
CA GLU A 12 -12.73 10.29 3.40
C GLU A 12 -12.74 11.18 4.64
N ASN A 13 -11.55 11.57 5.11
CA ASN A 13 -11.42 12.62 6.11
C ASN A 13 -11.52 13.98 5.41
N ILE A 14 -12.61 14.68 5.64
CA ILE A 14 -12.90 16.00 5.03
C ILE A 14 -12.51 17.17 5.93
N ASP A 15 -12.28 16.90 7.21
CA ASP A 15 -11.90 17.87 8.21
C ASP A 15 -11.32 17.09 9.41
N ASN A 16 -10.55 17.71 10.27
CA ASN A 16 -9.76 17.07 11.32
C ASN A 16 -10.46 15.95 12.10
N ASP A 17 -11.79 16.02 12.25
CA ASP A 17 -12.58 15.06 13.01
C ASP A 17 -13.79 14.50 12.24
N THR A 18 -13.93 14.81 10.95
CA THR A 18 -15.12 14.44 10.18
C THR A 18 -14.78 13.49 9.05
N PHE A 19 -15.41 12.33 9.06
CA PHE A 19 -15.27 11.31 8.03
C PHE A 19 -16.61 11.13 7.31
N ILE A 20 -16.58 11.08 5.98
CA ILE A 20 -17.74 10.75 5.16
C ILE A 20 -17.50 9.43 4.42
N ASN A 21 -18.54 8.60 4.34
CA ASN A 21 -18.48 7.37 3.55
C ASN A 21 -18.59 7.73 2.07
N ILE A 22 -17.51 7.52 1.32
CA ILE A 22 -17.44 7.77 -0.12
C ILE A 22 -17.57 6.49 -0.96
N THR A 23 -17.65 5.32 -0.35
CA THR A 23 -17.73 4.01 -1.04
C THR A 23 -18.72 4.00 -2.22
N PRO A 24 -19.95 4.54 -2.10
CA PRO A 24 -20.93 4.46 -3.18
C PRO A 24 -20.51 5.19 -4.48
N SER A 25 -19.60 6.15 -4.38
CA SER A 25 -19.11 6.95 -5.51
C SER A 25 -17.77 6.50 -6.06
N THR A 26 -17.12 5.53 -5.43
CA THR A 26 -15.73 5.17 -5.75
C THR A 26 -15.58 4.00 -6.72
N GLY A 27 -16.63 3.24 -6.98
CA GLY A 27 -16.53 2.00 -7.75
C GLY A 27 -16.03 0.79 -6.95
N LEU A 28 -15.71 0.96 -5.66
CA LEU A 28 -15.32 -0.15 -4.80
C LEU A 28 -16.49 -1.08 -4.54
N ASN A 29 -16.25 -2.38 -4.73
CA ASN A 29 -17.21 -3.43 -4.41
C ASN A 29 -16.46 -4.62 -3.79
N ILE A 30 -16.09 -4.47 -2.50
CA ILE A 30 -15.36 -5.46 -1.73
C ILE A 30 -16.38 -6.21 -0.87
N SER A 31 -16.58 -7.48 -1.19
CA SER A 31 -17.54 -8.36 -0.50
C SER A 31 -16.84 -9.61 0.02
N GLY A 32 -17.57 -10.43 0.78
CA GLY A 32 -17.05 -11.67 1.36
C GLY A 32 -16.50 -11.50 2.76
N VAL A 33 -15.47 -12.25 3.10
CA VAL A 33 -14.77 -12.18 4.40
C VAL A 33 -13.34 -11.72 4.19
N PRO A 34 -13.10 -10.40 4.12
CA PRO A 34 -11.76 -9.85 3.96
C PRO A 34 -10.93 -10.11 5.23
N LEU A 35 -9.65 -10.41 5.04
CA LEU A 35 -8.70 -10.66 6.13
C LEU A 35 -7.70 -9.52 6.29
N GLN A 36 -7.20 -9.01 5.17
CA GLN A 36 -6.28 -7.86 5.14
C GLN A 36 -6.74 -6.84 4.11
N GLY A 37 -6.48 -5.56 4.38
CA GLY A 37 -6.53 -4.49 3.41
C GLY A 37 -5.16 -3.80 3.35
N MET A 38 -4.58 -3.73 2.18
CA MET A 38 -3.28 -3.11 1.95
C MET A 38 -3.44 -1.95 1.00
N ILE A 39 -2.71 -0.88 1.30
CA ILE A 39 -2.70 0.33 0.50
C ILE A 39 -1.27 0.57 0.04
N ARG A 40 -1.03 0.50 -1.26
CA ARG A 40 0.25 0.72 -1.94
C ARG A 40 0.02 1.28 -3.33
N ASP A 41 0.98 2.00 -3.82
CA ASP A 41 1.07 2.40 -5.21
C ASP A 41 1.80 1.28 -5.96
N PHE A 42 1.04 0.39 -6.63
CA PHE A 42 1.61 -0.78 -7.27
C PHE A 42 2.15 -0.50 -8.67
N ASP A 43 1.70 0.55 -9.32
CA ASP A 43 2.14 0.91 -10.67
C ASP A 43 2.97 2.18 -10.74
N ASN A 44 3.31 2.75 -9.56
CA ASN A 44 4.12 3.95 -9.40
C ASN A 44 3.56 5.20 -10.13
N ASP A 45 2.23 5.30 -10.24
CA ASP A 45 1.57 6.46 -10.84
C ASP A 45 1.39 7.65 -9.86
N GLY A 46 1.69 7.44 -8.57
CA GLY A 46 1.59 8.41 -7.49
C GLY A 46 0.32 8.29 -6.65
N PHE A 47 -0.65 7.49 -7.07
CA PHE A 47 -1.88 7.23 -6.33
C PHE A 47 -1.83 5.85 -5.67
N GLN A 48 -2.39 5.75 -4.47
CA GLN A 48 -2.35 4.48 -3.74
C GLN A 48 -3.54 3.60 -4.12
N ASP A 49 -3.23 2.37 -4.52
CA ASP A 49 -4.19 1.32 -4.83
C ASP A 49 -4.62 0.56 -3.58
N ILE A 50 -5.64 -0.27 -3.71
CA ILE A 50 -6.17 -1.12 -2.63
C ILE A 50 -6.04 -2.57 -3.04
N LEU A 51 -5.37 -3.38 -2.20
CA LEU A 51 -5.32 -4.84 -2.32
C LEU A 51 -5.97 -5.46 -1.09
N VAL A 52 -6.89 -6.39 -1.30
CA VAL A 52 -7.62 -7.10 -0.24
C VAL A 52 -7.39 -8.59 -0.35
N SER A 53 -7.05 -9.24 0.78
CA SER A 53 -7.02 -10.69 0.90
C SER A 53 -8.22 -11.24 1.67
N GLY A 54 -8.43 -12.53 1.59
CA GLY A 54 -9.49 -13.24 2.29
C GLY A 54 -10.10 -14.34 1.41
N ASP A 55 -11.37 -14.62 1.58
CA ASP A 55 -12.10 -15.59 0.75
C ASP A 55 -12.27 -15.11 -0.70
N GLN A 56 -12.15 -13.82 -0.91
CA GLN A 56 -12.04 -13.19 -2.24
C GLN A 56 -10.86 -12.23 -2.25
N VAL A 57 -9.97 -12.41 -3.22
CA VAL A 57 -8.91 -11.47 -3.49
C VAL A 57 -9.44 -10.40 -4.42
N ALA A 58 -9.17 -9.15 -4.09
CA ALA A 58 -9.54 -8.03 -4.94
C ALA A 58 -8.43 -6.98 -4.95
N MET A 59 -8.05 -6.53 -6.12
CA MET A 59 -7.18 -5.38 -6.31
C MET A 59 -7.93 -4.28 -7.03
N TYR A 60 -7.75 -3.06 -6.58
CA TYR A 60 -8.39 -1.87 -7.13
C TYR A 60 -7.34 -0.81 -7.40
N HIS A 61 -7.15 -0.50 -8.68
CA HIS A 61 -6.33 0.61 -9.12
C HIS A 61 -7.04 1.95 -8.84
N ASN A 62 -6.31 2.90 -8.30
CA ASN A 62 -6.79 4.24 -7.99
C ASN A 62 -6.64 5.13 -9.23
N ASN A 63 -7.74 5.60 -9.78
CA ASN A 63 -7.75 6.42 -11.01
C ASN A 63 -7.30 7.88 -10.79
N GLY A 64 -6.94 8.27 -9.54
CA GLY A 64 -6.50 9.62 -9.20
C GLY A 64 -7.62 10.65 -9.03
N ASP A 65 -8.87 10.26 -9.23
CA ASP A 65 -10.06 11.11 -9.15
C ASP A 65 -11.04 10.69 -8.04
N LYS A 66 -10.57 9.94 -7.05
CA LYS A 66 -11.34 9.30 -5.96
C LYS A 66 -12.21 8.13 -6.44
N THR A 67 -12.00 7.65 -7.66
CA THR A 67 -12.61 6.40 -8.14
C THR A 67 -11.56 5.30 -8.27
N PHE A 68 -12.03 4.05 -8.27
CA PHE A 68 -11.18 2.88 -8.35
C PHE A 68 -11.69 1.94 -9.43
N THR A 69 -10.77 1.34 -10.14
CA THR A 69 -11.07 0.31 -11.15
C THR A 69 -10.57 -1.04 -10.64
N LYS A 70 -11.47 -2.03 -10.56
CA LYS A 70 -11.09 -3.39 -10.20
C LYS A 70 -10.17 -3.98 -11.26
N VAL A 71 -9.05 -4.54 -10.80
CA VAL A 71 -8.11 -5.32 -11.61
C VAL A 71 -7.95 -6.71 -10.99
N ASP A 72 -7.69 -7.72 -11.78
CA ASP A 72 -7.60 -9.10 -11.32
C ASP A 72 -6.24 -9.71 -11.71
N PRO A 73 -5.12 -9.28 -11.07
CA PRO A 73 -3.79 -9.77 -11.41
C PRO A 73 -3.48 -11.14 -10.79
N PHE A 74 -4.35 -11.63 -9.92
CA PHE A 74 -4.13 -12.86 -9.15
C PHE A 74 -5.04 -13.98 -9.59
N GLU A 75 -4.61 -15.21 -9.33
CA GLU A 75 -5.48 -16.39 -9.50
C GLU A 75 -6.71 -16.30 -8.57
N ALA A 76 -7.84 -16.85 -9.01
CA ALA A 76 -9.05 -16.93 -8.20
C ALA A 76 -8.94 -18.04 -7.12
N VAL A 77 -8.14 -17.79 -6.09
CA VAL A 77 -7.91 -18.68 -4.95
C VAL A 77 -8.02 -17.91 -3.64
N ILE A 78 -8.18 -18.62 -2.54
CA ILE A 78 -8.18 -18.02 -1.21
C ILE A 78 -6.74 -17.77 -0.79
N PHE A 79 -6.42 -16.51 -0.52
CA PHE A 79 -5.17 -16.14 0.10
C PHE A 79 -5.40 -15.72 1.55
N GLY A 80 -4.51 -16.17 2.43
CA GLY A 80 -4.51 -15.77 3.84
C GLY A 80 -3.95 -14.38 3.99
N THR A 81 -2.64 -14.27 3.87
CA THR A 81 -1.92 -13.02 4.09
C THR A 81 -1.05 -12.70 2.89
N PHE A 82 -0.87 -11.40 2.67
CA PHE A 82 0.10 -10.87 1.73
C PHE A 82 1.21 -10.14 2.50
N ALA A 83 2.46 -10.36 2.10
CA ALA A 83 3.58 -9.52 2.46
C ALA A 83 4.05 -8.75 1.22
N LEU A 84 4.40 -7.49 1.41
CA LEU A 84 4.74 -6.56 0.35
C LEU A 84 6.19 -6.10 0.46
N GLY A 85 6.87 -5.98 -0.67
CA GLY A 85 8.23 -5.45 -0.77
C GLY A 85 8.71 -5.44 -2.20
N ASP A 86 9.74 -4.70 -2.48
CA ASP A 86 10.48 -4.79 -3.74
C ASP A 86 11.57 -5.86 -3.58
N LEU A 87 11.32 -7.07 -4.06
CA LEU A 87 12.18 -8.24 -3.83
C LEU A 87 13.24 -8.44 -4.92
N ASN A 88 13.04 -7.83 -6.07
CA ASN A 88 13.97 -7.90 -7.20
C ASN A 88 14.73 -6.57 -7.43
N ALA A 89 14.47 -5.55 -6.60
CA ALA A 89 15.06 -4.22 -6.63
C ALA A 89 14.80 -3.47 -7.97
N ASP A 90 13.59 -3.60 -8.50
CA ASP A 90 13.15 -2.89 -9.71
C ASP A 90 12.31 -1.63 -9.42
N GLY A 91 12.03 -1.37 -8.13
CA GLY A 91 11.26 -0.22 -7.64
C GLY A 91 9.75 -0.41 -7.65
N PHE A 92 9.28 -1.59 -8.04
CA PHE A 92 7.86 -1.93 -8.02
C PHE A 92 7.53 -2.89 -6.88
N THR A 93 6.42 -2.67 -6.20
CA THR A 93 6.04 -3.50 -5.07
C THR A 93 5.60 -4.89 -5.52
N ASP A 94 6.32 -5.92 -5.06
CA ASP A 94 5.99 -7.33 -5.23
C ASP A 94 5.07 -7.82 -4.13
N VAL A 95 4.44 -8.98 -4.37
CA VAL A 95 3.50 -9.59 -3.44
C VAL A 95 3.88 -11.04 -3.16
N TYR A 96 4.24 -11.34 -1.90
CA TYR A 96 4.29 -12.70 -1.42
C TYR A 96 2.94 -13.08 -0.81
N ALA A 97 2.29 -14.09 -1.35
CA ALA A 97 0.94 -14.50 -1.02
C ALA A 97 0.93 -15.89 -0.36
N SER A 98 0.46 -15.97 0.89
CA SER A 98 0.25 -17.26 1.55
C SER A 98 -1.06 -17.90 1.10
N ARG A 99 -1.00 -19.15 0.65
CA ARG A 99 -2.19 -19.92 0.32
C ARG A 99 -2.77 -20.60 1.55
N VAL A 100 -4.07 -20.44 1.71
CA VAL A 100 -4.79 -21.00 2.86
C VAL A 100 -6.06 -21.72 2.42
N ILE A 101 -6.49 -22.66 3.25
CA ILE A 101 -7.88 -23.10 3.34
C ILE A 101 -8.60 -22.24 4.37
N PRO A 102 -9.96 -22.22 4.42
CA PRO A 102 -10.70 -21.27 5.25
C PRO A 102 -10.12 -21.04 6.64
N PHE A 103 -10.13 -19.79 7.11
CA PHE A 103 -9.69 -19.34 8.44
C PHE A 103 -8.20 -19.49 8.74
N ASN A 104 -7.33 -19.13 7.81
CA ASN A 104 -5.87 -19.13 8.00
C ASN A 104 -5.24 -20.50 8.27
N ASN A 105 -5.88 -21.59 7.92
CA ASN A 105 -5.18 -22.85 7.90
C ASN A 105 -4.30 -22.93 6.66
N PRO A 106 -3.01 -23.28 6.80
CA PRO A 106 -2.16 -23.50 5.63
C PRO A 106 -2.77 -24.52 4.67
N ASP A 107 -2.69 -24.27 3.37
CA ASP A 107 -3.08 -25.25 2.37
C ASP A 107 -1.95 -26.30 2.22
N PRO A 108 -2.12 -27.54 2.67
CA PRO A 108 -1.04 -28.53 2.62
C PRO A 108 -0.78 -29.07 1.21
N LEU A 109 -1.61 -28.70 0.23
CA LEU A 109 -1.56 -29.21 -1.14
C LEU A 109 -1.01 -28.17 -2.13
N ARG A 110 -0.82 -26.94 -1.69
CA ARG A 110 -0.38 -25.84 -2.55
C ARG A 110 0.69 -25.01 -1.87
N GLU A 111 1.71 -24.66 -2.63
CA GLU A 111 2.77 -23.76 -2.18
C GLU A 111 2.29 -22.31 -2.20
N ASP A 112 2.88 -21.48 -1.32
CA ASP A 112 2.75 -20.05 -1.37
C ASP A 112 3.30 -19.50 -2.69
N ILE A 113 2.86 -18.30 -3.08
CA ILE A 113 3.26 -17.71 -4.37
C ILE A 113 3.97 -16.38 -4.13
N LEU A 114 5.04 -16.19 -4.88
CA LEU A 114 5.65 -14.90 -5.08
C LEU A 114 5.20 -14.34 -6.44
N TYR A 115 4.51 -13.21 -6.42
CA TYR A 115 4.17 -12.43 -7.60
C TYR A 115 5.18 -11.29 -7.74
N LEU A 116 6.00 -11.34 -8.79
CA LEU A 116 6.87 -10.23 -9.16
C LEU A 116 6.08 -9.26 -10.03
N ASN A 117 6.02 -8.02 -9.58
CA ASN A 117 5.40 -6.94 -10.33
C ASN A 117 6.24 -6.62 -11.58
N GLN A 118 5.63 -5.97 -12.55
CA GLN A 118 6.30 -5.66 -13.81
C GLN A 118 6.41 -4.15 -14.00
N PRO A 119 7.63 -3.63 -14.22
CA PRO A 119 7.81 -2.22 -14.51
C PRO A 119 6.98 -1.77 -15.73
N ASN A 120 6.37 -0.60 -15.63
CA ASN A 120 5.50 -0.02 -16.64
C ASN A 120 6.05 1.26 -17.29
N GLY A 121 7.27 1.67 -16.89
CA GLY A 121 7.91 2.90 -17.34
C GLY A 121 7.65 4.13 -16.47
N ASN A 122 6.84 4.03 -15.42
CA ASN A 122 6.71 5.05 -14.39
C ASN A 122 7.98 5.13 -13.54
N HIS A 123 8.29 6.32 -13.07
CA HIS A 123 9.42 6.60 -12.19
C HIS A 123 9.01 6.46 -10.72
N PHE A 124 9.99 6.29 -9.86
CA PHE A 124 9.79 6.21 -8.42
C PHE A 124 10.95 6.85 -7.65
N LEU A 125 10.70 7.15 -6.39
CA LEU A 125 11.72 7.51 -5.40
C LEU A 125 11.60 6.51 -4.25
N GLU A 126 12.68 5.83 -3.92
CA GLU A 126 12.78 4.98 -2.75
C GLU A 126 13.62 5.65 -1.67
N LEU A 127 13.14 5.61 -0.43
CA LEU A 127 13.83 6.16 0.73
C LEU A 127 13.99 5.09 1.80
N THR A 128 15.21 4.93 2.30
CA THR A 128 15.50 4.20 3.53
C THR A 128 15.91 5.19 4.60
N LEU A 129 15.10 5.32 5.65
CA LEU A 129 15.37 6.21 6.77
C LEU A 129 16.10 5.46 7.88
N THR A 130 17.11 6.09 8.47
CA THR A 130 17.89 5.50 9.55
C THR A 130 18.18 6.57 10.61
N GLU A 131 17.84 6.29 11.85
CA GLU A 131 18.26 7.10 13.00
C GLU A 131 19.53 6.52 13.61
N THR A 132 20.45 7.40 13.99
CA THR A 132 21.72 6.97 14.59
C THR A 132 21.62 6.63 16.07
N VAL A 133 20.57 7.11 16.75
CA VAL A 133 20.37 6.94 18.20
C VAL A 133 18.93 6.57 18.50
N GLY A 134 18.73 5.50 19.21
CA GLY A 134 17.43 5.12 19.81
C GLY A 134 16.50 4.32 18.93
N ASN A 135 16.36 4.65 17.65
CA ASN A 135 15.41 4.01 16.74
C ASN A 135 16.02 3.75 15.35
N PRO A 136 16.98 2.82 15.21
CA PRO A 136 17.71 2.63 13.96
C PRO A 136 16.83 2.32 12.75
N SER A 137 15.66 1.72 12.96
CA SER A 137 14.70 1.41 11.90
C SER A 137 13.81 2.59 11.52
N ALA A 138 13.95 3.73 12.17
CA ALA A 138 13.15 4.95 11.98
C ALA A 138 11.63 4.73 12.04
N ILE A 139 11.16 3.71 12.76
CA ILE A 139 9.72 3.43 12.90
C ILE A 139 9.00 4.66 13.49
N GLY A 140 7.91 5.10 12.84
CA GLY A 140 7.17 6.32 13.20
C GLY A 140 7.66 7.58 12.48
N ALA A 141 8.76 7.50 11.74
CA ALA A 141 9.15 8.60 10.86
C ALA A 141 8.22 8.68 9.64
N MET A 142 7.95 9.89 9.19
CA MET A 142 7.09 10.18 8.04
C MET A 142 7.86 10.97 7.00
N ALA A 143 7.70 10.59 5.74
CA ALA A 143 8.20 11.33 4.60
C ALA A 143 7.05 11.96 3.83
N LEU A 144 7.13 13.25 3.54
CA LEU A 144 6.19 14.02 2.76
C LEU A 144 6.90 14.48 1.48
N LEU A 145 6.47 13.95 0.35
CA LEU A 145 7.01 14.30 -0.96
C LEU A 145 6.05 15.24 -1.68
N TYR A 146 6.56 16.37 -2.14
CA TYR A 146 5.81 17.40 -2.85
C TYR A 146 6.21 17.41 -4.33
N GLY A 147 5.24 17.48 -5.21
CA GLY A 147 5.47 17.47 -6.65
C GLY A 147 4.21 17.79 -7.46
N PRO A 148 4.23 17.56 -8.79
CA PRO A 148 3.09 17.87 -9.66
C PRO A 148 1.76 17.16 -9.28
N TRP A 149 1.86 16.04 -8.59
CA TRP A 149 0.74 15.26 -8.02
C TRP A 149 0.18 15.83 -6.72
N GLY A 150 0.75 16.91 -6.19
CA GLY A 150 0.45 17.44 -4.86
C GLY A 150 1.37 16.86 -3.78
N THR A 151 0.79 16.36 -2.68
CA THR A 151 1.58 15.81 -1.56
C THR A 151 1.31 14.31 -1.41
N GLN A 152 2.36 13.53 -1.48
CA GLN A 152 2.34 12.13 -1.07
C GLN A 152 2.92 11.99 0.34
N ILE A 153 2.36 11.10 1.15
CA ILE A 153 2.81 10.83 2.52
C ILE A 153 3.08 9.34 2.65
N ARG A 154 4.24 9.00 3.23
CA ARG A 154 4.59 7.63 3.62
C ARG A 154 5.11 7.63 5.05
N GLU A 155 4.87 6.55 5.76
CA GLU A 155 5.29 6.37 7.14
C GLU A 155 6.06 5.05 7.28
N VAL A 156 7.15 5.05 8.03
CA VAL A 156 7.85 3.82 8.41
C VAL A 156 7.09 3.13 9.52
N ARG A 157 6.51 1.97 9.23
CA ARG A 157 5.64 1.24 10.14
C ARG A 157 6.28 -0.04 10.64
N GLY A 158 6.09 -0.34 11.92
CA GLY A 158 6.56 -1.58 12.55
C GLY A 158 5.65 -2.79 12.31
N GLY A 159 4.46 -2.57 11.73
CA GLY A 159 3.49 -3.59 11.34
C GLY A 159 2.34 -2.91 10.61
N GLU A 160 1.82 -3.54 9.56
CA GLU A 160 0.83 -2.89 8.71
C GLU A 160 -0.46 -3.70 8.54
N GLN A 161 -0.35 -5.03 8.52
CA GLN A 161 -1.48 -5.91 8.26
C GLN A 161 -1.54 -7.06 9.26
N TYR A 162 -2.59 -7.87 9.13
CA TYR A 162 -2.78 -9.03 10.00
C TYR A 162 -1.65 -10.04 9.85
N GLY A 163 -0.83 -10.16 10.90
CA GLY A 163 0.24 -11.15 10.98
C GLY A 163 1.46 -10.88 10.09
N VAL A 164 1.62 -9.67 9.54
CA VAL A 164 2.70 -9.31 8.61
C VAL A 164 3.36 -8.01 9.01
N SER A 165 4.68 -7.96 8.82
CA SER A 165 5.47 -6.73 8.81
C SER A 165 6.20 -6.64 7.47
N ASN A 166 5.99 -5.55 6.75
CA ASN A 166 6.65 -5.27 5.48
C ASN A 166 8.02 -4.63 5.70
N GLY A 167 8.78 -4.45 4.62
CA GLY A 167 10.03 -3.69 4.65
C GLY A 167 9.81 -2.23 5.09
N HIS A 168 10.87 -1.58 5.58
CA HIS A 168 10.82 -0.21 6.07
C HIS A 168 11.12 0.84 4.98
N SER A 169 11.43 0.42 3.76
CA SER A 169 11.60 1.33 2.63
C SER A 169 10.29 2.03 2.28
N LEU A 170 10.38 3.31 1.99
CA LEU A 170 9.27 4.15 1.58
C LEU A 170 9.36 4.38 0.07
N VAL A 171 8.42 3.87 -0.69
CA VAL A 171 8.36 4.06 -2.14
C VAL A 171 7.30 5.09 -2.48
N PHE A 172 7.66 6.05 -3.32
CA PHE A 172 6.82 7.08 -3.89
C PHE A 172 6.79 6.95 -5.40
N GLY A 173 5.65 6.63 -5.98
CA GLY A 173 5.47 6.69 -7.42
C GLY A 173 5.48 8.14 -7.91
N LEU A 174 6.18 8.37 -9.01
CA LEU A 174 6.31 9.69 -9.64
C LEU A 174 5.57 9.79 -10.97
N GLY A 175 4.97 8.69 -11.42
CA GLY A 175 4.39 8.59 -12.76
C GLY A 175 5.46 8.88 -13.82
N THR A 176 5.16 9.79 -14.73
CA THR A 176 6.10 10.20 -15.78
C THR A 176 7.06 11.32 -15.35
N ALA A 177 6.92 11.84 -14.13
CA ALA A 177 7.80 12.90 -13.64
C ALA A 177 9.18 12.33 -13.26
N THR A 178 10.23 13.08 -13.58
CA THR A 178 11.62 12.73 -13.25
C THR A 178 12.18 13.56 -12.09
N THR A 179 11.39 14.51 -11.59
CA THR A 179 11.77 15.43 -10.51
C THR A 179 10.61 15.62 -9.54
N TYR A 180 10.92 16.09 -8.35
CA TYR A 180 9.95 16.51 -7.33
C TYR A 180 10.31 17.91 -6.83
N ASP A 181 9.40 18.59 -6.15
CA ASP A 181 9.64 19.96 -5.65
C ASP A 181 10.47 19.97 -4.36
N SER A 182 10.04 19.17 -3.38
CA SER A 182 10.73 19.03 -2.10
C SER A 182 10.32 17.77 -1.36
N LEU A 183 11.15 17.38 -0.39
CA LEU A 183 10.93 16.27 0.53
C LEU A 183 11.07 16.77 1.96
N THR A 184 10.09 16.48 2.82
CA THR A 184 10.18 16.74 4.25
C THR A 184 10.16 15.42 5.01
N ILE A 185 11.16 15.17 5.84
CA ILE A 185 11.18 14.07 6.80
C ILE A 185 10.73 14.62 8.16
N ARG A 186 9.79 13.94 8.78
CA ARG A 186 9.39 14.16 10.18
C ARG A 186 9.78 12.93 10.97
N TRP A 187 10.71 13.09 11.89
CA TRP A 187 11.18 12.02 12.76
C TRP A 187 10.19 11.76 13.91
N ALA A 188 10.29 10.57 14.51
CA ALA A 188 9.40 10.18 15.62
C ALA A 188 9.56 11.06 16.87
N ASP A 189 10.72 11.70 17.06
CA ASP A 189 10.96 12.68 18.14
C ASP A 189 10.37 14.06 17.88
N GLY A 190 9.74 14.26 16.71
CA GLY A 190 9.12 15.52 16.27
C GLY A 190 10.06 16.45 15.53
N SER A 191 11.34 16.13 15.40
CA SER A 191 12.26 16.89 14.58
C SER A 191 11.94 16.77 13.09
N LYS A 192 12.44 17.72 12.28
CA LYS A 192 12.16 17.79 10.84
C LYS A 192 13.40 18.12 10.06
N GLU A 193 13.50 17.51 8.90
CA GLU A 193 14.49 17.82 7.88
C GLU A 193 13.76 18.12 6.56
N MET A 194 14.30 19.04 5.77
CA MET A 194 13.75 19.40 4.47
C MET A 194 14.83 19.35 3.42
N TYR A 195 14.51 18.75 2.30
CA TYR A 195 15.37 18.62 1.13
C TYR A 195 14.63 19.23 -0.05
N ASN A 196 15.30 20.14 -0.76
CA ASN A 196 14.80 20.60 -2.06
C ASN A 196 15.14 19.57 -3.12
N SER A 197 14.47 19.63 -4.26
CA SER A 197 14.73 18.76 -5.40
C SER A 197 16.24 18.68 -5.67
N LEU A 198 16.76 17.48 -5.75
CA LEU A 198 18.07 17.22 -6.32
C LEU A 198 17.87 17.16 -7.83
N GLU A 199 18.55 18.07 -8.56
CA GLU A 199 18.64 18.01 -10.02
C GLU A 199 19.43 16.78 -10.49
#